data_4782d5d5e1715095c9240fd98bc7f6b7
#
_entry.id   4782d5d5e1715095c9240fd98bc7f6b7
#
_cell.length_a   1.000
_cell.length_b   1.000
_cell.length_c   1.000
_cell.angle_alpha   90.00
_cell.angle_beta   90.00
_cell.angle_gamma   90.00
#
_symmetry.space_group_name_H-M   'P 1'
#
loop_
_entity.id
_entity.type
_entity.pdbx_description
1 polymer ?
#
loop_
_entity_poly.entity_id
_entity_poly.type
_entity_poly.pdbx_seq_one_letter_code
_entity_poly.pdbx_strand_id
1 'polypeptide(L)'
;MKLSYSPASPFARKVRVAAIELGLIDKIEFISAKVTPGEANDAYMHDVNPLKKLPALILDDGSVIIDSYVIAEYLDDLAGGGKLIPASGPARWRVKSDHSLIQGMLDSMLLCRYEKMVRPKELFWQAWSDDHWNRAWVGMAKFNKDADVLSRDLDIVQIGLVCVLGYADFRFGDCGWREAYPNLKAFHERMMQRESIRISVPPTA
;
A
#
# COMPACT_ATOMS: atom_id res chain seq x y z
N MET A 1 3.49 20.26 -2.58
CA MET A 1 2.70 19.32 -1.75
C MET A 1 3.61 18.61 -0.76
N LYS A 2 3.08 18.12 0.39
CA LYS A 2 3.85 17.39 1.40
C LYS A 2 3.19 16.05 1.69
N LEU A 3 3.94 14.94 1.65
CA LEU A 3 3.43 13.61 1.99
C LEU A 3 3.92 13.20 3.37
N SER A 4 2.98 13.08 4.30
CA SER A 4 3.24 12.48 5.60
C SER A 4 3.38 10.95 5.43
N TYR A 5 4.54 10.38 5.80
CA TYR A 5 4.85 9.00 5.50
C TYR A 5 5.74 8.32 6.55
N SER A 6 5.87 7.01 6.44
CA SER A 6 6.93 6.20 7.03
C SER A 6 7.51 5.28 5.96
N PRO A 7 8.83 5.10 5.89
CA PRO A 7 9.45 4.20 4.90
C PRO A 7 9.03 2.73 5.07
N ALA A 8 8.54 2.35 6.26
CA ALA A 8 8.03 1.02 6.56
C ALA A 8 6.55 0.82 6.18
N SER A 9 5.84 1.88 5.77
CA SER A 9 4.41 1.81 5.44
C SER A 9 4.19 1.33 4.00
N PRO A 10 3.48 0.21 3.78
CA PRO A 10 3.17 -0.25 2.43
C PRO A 10 2.18 0.69 1.72
N PHE A 11 1.32 1.37 2.48
CA PHE A 11 0.39 2.37 1.95
C PHE A 11 1.12 3.62 1.42
N ALA A 12 2.12 4.11 2.17
CA ALA A 12 2.95 5.22 1.74
C ALA A 12 3.86 4.82 0.56
N ARG A 13 4.37 3.57 0.54
CA ARG A 13 5.10 3.03 -0.59
C ARG A 13 4.28 3.05 -1.87
N LYS A 14 3.01 2.63 -1.81
CA LYS A 14 2.08 2.68 -2.95
C LYS A 14 1.96 4.08 -3.54
N VAL A 15 1.76 5.09 -2.71
CA VAL A 15 1.69 6.51 -3.13
C VAL A 15 3.02 6.98 -3.71
N ARG A 16 4.14 6.64 -3.08
CA ARG A 16 5.48 7.00 -3.58
C ARG A 16 5.76 6.40 -4.96
N VAL A 17 5.46 5.12 -5.16
CA VAL A 17 5.60 4.47 -6.47
C VAL A 17 4.71 5.13 -7.51
N ALA A 18 3.44 5.38 -7.20
CA ALA A 18 2.53 6.07 -8.10
C ALA A 18 3.06 7.47 -8.48
N ALA A 19 3.57 8.24 -7.52
CA ALA A 19 4.14 9.56 -7.77
C ALA A 19 5.35 9.50 -8.72
N ILE A 20 6.23 8.49 -8.58
CA ILE A 20 7.38 8.29 -9.47
C ILE A 20 6.90 7.95 -10.89
N GLU A 21 6.00 6.98 -11.04
CA GLU A 21 5.49 6.55 -12.35
C GLU A 21 4.69 7.64 -13.08
N LEU A 22 4.11 8.55 -12.33
CA LEU A 22 3.39 9.72 -12.87
C LEU A 22 4.29 10.94 -13.12
N GLY A 23 5.59 10.89 -12.78
CA GLY A 23 6.52 12.03 -12.90
C GLY A 23 6.23 13.18 -11.95
N LEU A 24 5.64 12.88 -10.79
CA LEU A 24 5.26 13.89 -9.78
C LEU A 24 6.16 13.88 -8.54
N ILE A 25 7.16 13.00 -8.47
CA ILE A 25 7.95 12.78 -7.26
C ILE A 25 8.63 14.06 -6.76
N ASP A 26 9.17 14.88 -7.68
CA ASP A 26 9.86 16.13 -7.39
C ASP A 26 8.94 17.25 -6.88
N LYS A 27 7.61 17.07 -7.00
CA LYS A 27 6.60 18.00 -6.48
C LYS A 27 6.16 17.65 -5.05
N ILE A 28 6.72 16.58 -4.46
CA ILE A 28 6.30 16.05 -3.16
C ILE A 28 7.49 16.09 -2.19
N GLU A 29 7.36 16.90 -1.14
CA GLU A 29 8.23 16.85 0.03
C GLU A 29 7.78 15.72 0.95
N PHE A 30 8.72 14.85 1.38
CA PHE A 30 8.43 13.72 2.26
C PHE A 30 8.67 14.09 3.71
N ILE A 31 7.59 14.07 4.52
CA ILE A 31 7.64 14.38 5.95
C ILE A 31 7.46 13.09 6.75
N SER A 32 8.48 12.71 7.52
CA SER A 32 8.39 11.54 8.39
C SER A 32 7.41 11.77 9.54
N ALA A 33 6.50 10.82 9.76
CA ALA A 33 5.61 10.85 10.92
C ALA A 33 5.49 9.46 11.55
N LYS A 34 5.37 9.46 12.90
CA LYS A 34 5.19 8.26 13.70
C LYS A 34 3.73 8.16 14.16
N VAL A 35 3.08 7.06 13.82
CA VAL A 35 1.64 6.85 14.08
C VAL A 35 1.37 5.48 14.71
N THR A 36 2.30 4.97 15.51
CA THR A 36 2.15 3.68 16.18
C THR A 36 0.90 3.68 17.07
N PRO A 37 0.05 2.65 17.01
CA PRO A 37 -1.06 2.50 17.96
C PRO A 37 -0.55 2.48 19.41
N GLY A 38 -1.29 3.12 20.31
CA GLY A 38 -0.90 3.24 21.73
C GLY A 38 0.11 4.35 22.03
N GLU A 39 0.79 4.93 21.04
CA GLU A 39 1.65 6.09 21.23
C GLU A 39 0.89 7.38 20.90
N ALA A 40 1.02 8.40 21.77
CA ALA A 40 0.39 9.70 21.51
C ALA A 40 1.05 10.42 20.32
N ASN A 41 0.25 11.06 19.50
CA ASN A 41 0.67 12.02 18.48
C ASN A 41 -0.49 12.98 18.20
N ASP A 42 -0.83 13.78 19.20
CA ASP A 42 -2.02 14.64 19.17
C ASP A 42 -1.90 15.73 18.11
N ALA A 43 -0.73 16.32 17.95
CA ALA A 43 -0.48 17.31 16.89
C ALA A 43 -0.79 16.75 15.51
N TYR A 44 -0.32 15.51 15.21
CA TYR A 44 -0.62 14.87 13.94
C TYR A 44 -2.11 14.59 13.76
N MET A 45 -2.79 14.17 14.81
CA MET A 45 -4.23 13.91 14.79
C MET A 45 -5.05 15.17 14.54
N HIS A 46 -4.68 16.30 15.16
CA HIS A 46 -5.39 17.57 14.99
C HIS A 46 -5.08 18.25 13.67
N ASP A 47 -3.82 18.24 13.26
CA ASP A 47 -3.33 19.10 12.18
C ASP A 47 -3.27 18.39 10.82
N VAL A 48 -3.22 17.04 10.80
CA VAL A 48 -2.99 16.27 9.57
C VAL A 48 -4.05 15.20 9.34
N ASN A 49 -4.14 14.19 10.22
CA ASN A 49 -5.07 13.09 10.01
C ASN A 49 -5.69 12.62 11.33
N PRO A 50 -6.98 12.90 11.55
CA PRO A 50 -7.66 12.54 12.80
C PRO A 50 -7.69 11.03 13.09
N LEU A 51 -7.49 10.19 12.07
CA LEU A 51 -7.39 8.74 12.24
C LEU A 51 -6.01 8.27 12.65
N LYS A 52 -5.01 9.18 12.77
CA LYS A 52 -3.61 8.86 13.06
C LYS A 52 -3.06 7.74 12.16
N LYS A 53 -3.30 7.88 10.83
CA LYS A 53 -2.84 6.93 9.81
C LYS A 53 -1.96 7.62 8.76
N LEU A 54 -1.07 6.84 8.16
CA LEU A 54 -0.24 7.21 7.03
C LEU A 54 -0.65 6.44 5.76
N PRO A 55 -0.46 7.03 4.59
CA PRO A 55 -0.03 8.40 4.33
C PRO A 55 -1.16 9.42 4.43
N ALA A 56 -0.78 10.72 4.49
CA ALA A 56 -1.65 11.85 4.26
C ALA A 56 -0.92 12.85 3.34
N LEU A 57 -1.60 13.39 2.34
CA LEU A 57 -1.06 14.37 1.39
C LEU A 57 -1.58 15.76 1.73
N ILE A 58 -0.68 16.65 2.14
CA ILE A 58 -0.97 18.04 2.46
C ILE A 58 -0.72 18.86 1.20
N LEU A 59 -1.73 19.55 0.71
CA LEU A 59 -1.65 20.41 -0.47
C LEU A 59 -1.09 21.79 -0.13
N ASP A 60 -0.79 22.58 -1.15
CA ASP A 60 -0.16 23.90 -0.96
C ASP A 60 -1.13 24.94 -0.37
N ASP A 61 -2.44 24.71 -0.47
CA ASP A 61 -3.48 25.50 0.18
C ASP A 61 -3.77 25.08 1.64
N GLY A 62 -3.07 24.06 2.14
CA GLY A 62 -3.23 23.51 3.48
C GLY A 62 -4.30 22.42 3.60
N SER A 63 -5.08 22.15 2.55
CA SER A 63 -6.02 21.02 2.57
C SER A 63 -5.30 19.67 2.61
N VAL A 64 -5.96 18.66 3.17
CA VAL A 64 -5.35 17.33 3.35
C VAL A 64 -6.19 16.25 2.67
N ILE A 65 -5.54 15.41 1.88
CA ILE A 65 -6.14 14.23 1.24
C ILE A 65 -5.70 12.97 1.99
N ILE A 66 -6.64 12.15 2.38
CA ILE A 66 -6.51 10.82 2.95
C ILE A 66 -7.51 9.89 2.25
N ASP A 67 -7.32 8.56 2.12
CA ASP A 67 -6.12 7.82 2.44
C ASP A 67 -5.27 7.54 1.18
N SER A 68 -4.38 6.55 1.24
CA SER A 68 -3.51 6.18 0.10
C SER A 68 -4.30 5.79 -1.16
N TYR A 69 -5.54 5.35 -1.03
CA TYR A 69 -6.44 5.04 -2.14
C TYR A 69 -6.83 6.31 -2.88
N VAL A 70 -7.30 7.32 -2.14
CA VAL A 70 -7.73 8.63 -2.68
C VAL A 70 -6.52 9.43 -3.17
N ILE A 71 -5.40 9.40 -2.42
CA ILE A 71 -4.16 10.09 -2.83
C ILE A 71 -3.68 9.58 -4.18
N ALA A 72 -3.69 8.26 -4.42
CA ALA A 72 -3.27 7.69 -5.70
C ALA A 72 -4.16 8.14 -6.86
N GLU A 73 -5.48 8.24 -6.65
CA GLU A 73 -6.43 8.76 -7.64
C GLU A 73 -6.21 10.26 -7.90
N TYR A 74 -5.99 11.04 -6.85
CA TYR A 74 -5.66 12.46 -6.96
C TYR A 74 -4.38 12.69 -7.77
N LEU A 75 -3.33 11.92 -7.52
CA LEU A 75 -2.07 12.03 -8.27
C LEU A 75 -2.23 11.63 -9.73
N ASP A 76 -3.05 10.60 -10.03
CA ASP A 76 -3.35 10.22 -11.40
C ASP A 76 -4.11 11.34 -12.13
N ASP A 77 -5.11 11.95 -11.49
CA ASP A 77 -5.86 13.09 -12.02
C ASP A 77 -4.94 14.30 -12.27
N LEU A 78 -4.09 14.65 -11.29
CA LEU A 78 -3.09 15.73 -11.40
C LEU A 78 -2.11 15.50 -12.56
N ALA A 79 -1.83 14.26 -12.91
CA ALA A 79 -0.96 13.88 -14.04
C ALA A 79 -1.71 13.87 -15.39
N GLY A 80 -2.98 14.26 -15.43
CA GLY A 80 -3.83 14.29 -16.63
C GLY A 80 -4.86 13.18 -16.70
N GLY A 81 -4.90 12.31 -15.69
CA GLY A 81 -5.88 11.23 -15.51
C GLY A 81 -5.72 10.04 -16.46
N GLY A 82 -6.24 8.91 -16.06
CA GLY A 82 -6.32 7.72 -16.91
C GLY A 82 -5.02 6.94 -17.11
N LYS A 83 -3.94 7.29 -16.39
CA LYS A 83 -2.63 6.63 -16.54
C LYS A 83 -2.51 5.39 -15.67
N LEU A 84 -2.88 5.51 -14.40
CA LEU A 84 -2.87 4.39 -13.44
C LEU A 84 -4.28 3.87 -13.13
N ILE A 85 -5.30 4.71 -13.32
CA ILE A 85 -6.70 4.37 -13.09
C ILE A 85 -7.49 4.80 -14.33
N PRO A 86 -8.14 3.90 -15.07
CA PRO A 86 -8.91 4.26 -16.26
C PRO A 86 -9.89 5.42 -15.98
N ALA A 87 -9.97 6.39 -16.89
CA ALA A 87 -10.74 7.62 -16.69
C ALA A 87 -12.25 7.35 -16.51
N SER A 88 -12.80 6.31 -17.19
CA SER A 88 -14.23 6.00 -17.14
C SER A 88 -14.53 4.56 -17.54
N GLY A 89 -15.79 4.18 -17.53
CA GLY A 89 -16.29 2.90 -18.06
C GLY A 89 -16.05 1.69 -17.12
N PRO A 90 -16.36 0.48 -17.60
CA PRO A 90 -16.26 -0.75 -16.80
C PRO A 90 -14.86 -1.06 -16.31
N ALA A 91 -13.82 -0.73 -17.10
CA ALA A 91 -12.41 -0.94 -16.72
C ALA A 91 -12.04 -0.14 -15.46
N ARG A 92 -12.53 1.10 -15.33
CA ARG A 92 -12.32 1.91 -14.11
C ARG A 92 -12.88 1.21 -12.87
N TRP A 93 -14.08 0.69 -12.94
CA TRP A 93 -14.71 0.04 -11.79
C TRP A 93 -14.01 -1.26 -11.41
N ARG A 94 -13.51 -2.02 -12.39
CA ARG A 94 -12.69 -3.20 -12.13
C ARG A 94 -11.39 -2.82 -11.40
N VAL A 95 -10.64 -1.87 -11.93
CA VAL A 95 -9.38 -1.39 -11.32
C VAL A 95 -9.64 -0.84 -9.91
N LYS A 96 -10.68 -0.05 -9.71
CA LYS A 96 -11.04 0.49 -8.38
C LYS A 96 -11.43 -0.62 -7.40
N SER A 97 -12.16 -1.63 -7.84
CA SER A 97 -12.55 -2.79 -7.02
C SER A 97 -11.33 -3.63 -6.60
N ASP A 98 -10.44 -3.93 -7.55
CA ASP A 98 -9.21 -4.68 -7.25
C ASP A 98 -8.25 -3.85 -6.37
N HIS A 99 -8.16 -2.53 -6.57
CA HIS A 99 -7.40 -1.63 -5.70
C HIS A 99 -7.98 -1.60 -4.27
N SER A 100 -9.30 -1.60 -4.13
CA SER A 100 -9.97 -1.72 -2.82
C SER A 100 -9.67 -3.06 -2.14
N LEU A 101 -9.66 -4.17 -2.89
CA LEU A 101 -9.27 -5.47 -2.35
C LEU A 101 -7.83 -5.45 -1.83
N ILE A 102 -6.89 -4.88 -2.59
CA ILE A 102 -5.49 -4.70 -2.17
C ILE A 102 -5.39 -3.86 -0.89
N GLN A 103 -6.18 -2.79 -0.81
CA GLN A 103 -6.25 -1.97 0.40
C GLN A 103 -6.65 -2.82 1.61
N GLY A 104 -7.71 -3.62 1.48
CA GLY A 104 -8.16 -4.53 2.54
C GLY A 104 -7.15 -5.63 2.90
N MET A 105 -6.37 -6.12 1.91
CA MET A 105 -5.27 -7.06 2.19
C MET A 105 -4.19 -6.41 3.04
N LEU A 106 -3.76 -5.19 2.70
CA LEU A 106 -2.76 -4.44 3.47
C LEU A 106 -3.27 -4.10 4.87
N ASP A 107 -4.53 -3.69 5.01
CA ASP A 107 -5.15 -3.44 6.31
C ASP A 107 -5.14 -4.72 7.18
N SER A 108 -5.49 -5.86 6.62
CA SER A 108 -5.47 -7.15 7.31
C SER A 108 -4.05 -7.53 7.76
N MET A 109 -3.06 -7.37 6.88
CA MET A 109 -1.65 -7.62 7.24
C MET A 109 -1.15 -6.65 8.32
N LEU A 110 -1.55 -5.38 8.28
CA LEU A 110 -1.19 -4.40 9.30
C LEU A 110 -1.79 -4.76 10.66
N LEU A 111 -3.03 -5.24 10.70
CA LEU A 111 -3.66 -5.71 11.92
C LEU A 111 -2.92 -6.93 12.50
N CYS A 112 -2.53 -7.90 11.68
CA CYS A 112 -1.66 -9.01 12.13
C CYS A 112 -0.34 -8.49 12.72
N ARG A 113 0.27 -7.48 12.09
CA ARG A 113 1.51 -6.88 12.58
C ARG A 113 1.31 -6.21 13.94
N TYR A 114 0.24 -5.44 14.11
CA TYR A 114 -0.04 -4.75 15.37
C TYR A 114 -0.43 -5.72 16.48
N GLU A 115 -1.14 -6.78 16.18
CA GLU A 115 -1.46 -7.84 17.14
C GLU A 115 -0.18 -8.45 17.75
N LYS A 116 0.86 -8.65 16.92
CA LYS A 116 2.14 -9.21 17.37
C LYS A 116 3.07 -8.19 18.04
N MET A 117 3.01 -6.89 17.62
CA MET A 117 4.00 -5.90 18.01
C MET A 117 3.52 -4.98 19.14
N VAL A 118 2.23 -4.65 19.17
CA VAL A 118 1.67 -3.62 20.03
C VAL A 118 0.88 -4.22 21.20
N ARG A 119 0.14 -5.30 20.92
CA ARG A 119 -0.66 -5.94 21.97
C ARG A 119 0.24 -6.59 23.02
N PRO A 120 -0.08 -6.47 24.31
CA PRO A 120 0.57 -7.26 25.37
C PRO A 120 0.51 -8.76 25.04
N LYS A 121 1.61 -9.48 25.24
CA LYS A 121 1.76 -10.88 24.80
C LYS A 121 0.68 -11.81 25.39
N GLU A 122 0.28 -11.56 26.61
CA GLU A 122 -0.75 -12.30 27.35
C GLU A 122 -2.18 -12.08 26.80
N LEU A 123 -2.35 -11.02 26.00
CA LEU A 123 -3.63 -10.68 25.35
C LEU A 123 -3.62 -11.00 23.83
N PHE A 124 -2.56 -11.63 23.33
CA PHE A 124 -2.47 -12.00 21.92
C PHE A 124 -3.56 -13.02 21.56
N TRP A 125 -4.33 -12.69 20.51
CA TRP A 125 -5.41 -13.57 20.06
C TRP A 125 -5.07 -14.22 18.72
N GLN A 126 -4.56 -15.46 18.78
CA GLN A 126 -4.10 -16.21 17.63
C GLN A 126 -5.17 -16.34 16.55
N ALA A 127 -6.38 -16.77 16.89
CA ALA A 127 -7.45 -17.00 15.91
C ALA A 127 -7.83 -15.72 15.13
N TRP A 128 -7.81 -14.56 15.79
CA TRP A 128 -8.05 -13.27 15.15
C TRP A 128 -6.91 -12.91 14.18
N SER A 129 -5.68 -13.12 14.59
CA SER A 129 -4.51 -12.89 13.75
C SER A 129 -4.51 -13.80 12.52
N ASP A 130 -4.85 -15.08 12.71
CA ASP A 130 -4.93 -16.07 11.62
C ASP A 130 -6.03 -15.74 10.62
N ASP A 131 -7.21 -15.29 11.08
CA ASP A 131 -8.30 -14.87 10.20
C ASP A 131 -7.86 -13.67 9.32
N HIS A 132 -7.23 -12.67 9.91
CA HIS A 132 -6.72 -11.52 9.15
C HIS A 132 -5.62 -11.91 8.17
N TRP A 133 -4.70 -12.78 8.56
CA TRP A 133 -3.68 -13.30 7.65
C TRP A 133 -4.31 -14.07 6.50
N ASN A 134 -5.30 -14.93 6.79
CA ASN A 134 -5.99 -15.71 5.76
C ASN A 134 -6.71 -14.83 4.72
N ARG A 135 -7.27 -13.69 5.12
CA ARG A 135 -7.86 -12.71 4.17
C ARG A 135 -6.85 -12.22 3.16
N ALA A 136 -5.66 -11.84 3.60
CA ALA A 136 -4.57 -11.43 2.71
C ALA A 136 -4.11 -12.61 1.83
N TRP A 137 -4.00 -13.80 2.40
CA TRP A 137 -3.60 -15.02 1.72
C TRP A 137 -4.55 -15.40 0.58
N VAL A 138 -5.85 -15.40 0.86
CA VAL A 138 -6.90 -15.66 -0.16
C VAL A 138 -6.90 -14.55 -1.23
N GLY A 139 -6.65 -13.30 -0.86
CA GLY A 139 -6.46 -12.21 -1.81
C GLY A 139 -5.27 -12.46 -2.75
N MET A 140 -4.14 -12.92 -2.22
CA MET A 140 -2.99 -13.34 -3.05
C MET A 140 -3.36 -14.49 -3.98
N ALA A 141 -4.10 -15.50 -3.50
CA ALA A 141 -4.56 -16.62 -4.33
C ALA A 141 -5.44 -16.17 -5.51
N LYS A 142 -6.32 -15.17 -5.29
CA LYS A 142 -7.11 -14.55 -6.37
C LYS A 142 -6.21 -13.93 -7.42
N PHE A 143 -5.28 -13.08 -7.02
CA PHE A 143 -4.38 -12.40 -7.97
C PHE A 143 -3.40 -13.37 -8.65
N ASN A 144 -2.98 -14.43 -7.99
CA ASN A 144 -2.14 -15.46 -8.62
C ASN A 144 -2.81 -16.13 -9.83
N LYS A 145 -4.14 -16.15 -9.88
CA LYS A 145 -4.94 -16.71 -10.99
C LYS A 145 -5.34 -15.68 -12.04
N ASP A 146 -5.14 -14.39 -11.77
CA ASP A 146 -5.59 -13.29 -12.63
C ASP A 146 -4.48 -12.89 -13.62
N ALA A 147 -4.39 -13.66 -14.72
CA ALA A 147 -3.38 -13.42 -15.74
C ALA A 147 -3.48 -12.01 -16.37
N ASP A 148 -4.70 -11.44 -16.50
CA ASP A 148 -4.91 -10.09 -17.00
C ASP A 148 -4.22 -9.05 -16.10
N VAL A 149 -4.51 -9.08 -14.79
CA VAL A 149 -3.85 -8.18 -13.83
C VAL A 149 -2.33 -8.34 -13.86
N LEU A 150 -1.82 -9.55 -13.97
CA LEU A 150 -0.39 -9.79 -13.91
C LEU A 150 0.36 -9.37 -15.18
N SER A 151 -0.29 -9.27 -16.34
CA SER A 151 0.38 -9.05 -17.64
C SER A 151 0.06 -7.74 -18.35
N ARG A 152 -1.02 -7.05 -17.98
CA ARG A 152 -1.43 -5.79 -18.60
C ARG A 152 -0.45 -4.64 -18.30
N ASP A 153 -0.66 -3.49 -18.93
CA ASP A 153 0.10 -2.26 -18.65
C ASP A 153 -0.01 -1.87 -17.17
N LEU A 154 1.04 -1.17 -16.69
CA LEU A 154 1.13 -0.76 -15.29
C LEU A 154 -0.07 0.08 -14.87
N ASP A 155 -0.71 -0.37 -13.79
CA ASP A 155 -1.77 0.37 -13.13
C ASP A 155 -1.62 0.35 -11.60
N ILE A 156 -2.55 1.01 -10.92
CA ILE A 156 -2.53 1.13 -9.45
C ILE A 156 -2.70 -0.23 -8.74
N VAL A 157 -3.36 -1.21 -9.39
CA VAL A 157 -3.54 -2.56 -8.84
C VAL A 157 -2.20 -3.29 -8.77
N GLN A 158 -1.42 -3.24 -9.86
CA GLN A 158 -0.09 -3.85 -9.90
C GLN A 158 0.88 -3.19 -8.92
N ILE A 159 0.85 -1.84 -8.81
CA ILE A 159 1.64 -1.10 -7.81
C ILE A 159 1.26 -1.55 -6.40
N GLY A 160 -0.02 -1.61 -6.11
CA GLY A 160 -0.51 -2.05 -4.81
C GLY A 160 -0.16 -3.51 -4.49
N LEU A 161 -0.27 -4.39 -5.49
CA LEU A 161 0.07 -5.81 -5.35
C LEU A 161 1.56 -6.02 -5.01
N VAL A 162 2.46 -5.28 -5.65
CA VAL A 162 3.89 -5.27 -5.28
C VAL A 162 4.10 -4.80 -3.84
N CYS A 163 3.31 -3.82 -3.38
CA CYS A 163 3.39 -3.37 -1.98
C CYS A 163 2.91 -4.45 -1.00
N VAL A 164 1.88 -5.23 -1.35
CA VAL A 164 1.42 -6.39 -0.55
C VAL A 164 2.54 -7.43 -0.44
N LEU A 165 3.10 -7.86 -1.57
CA LEU A 165 4.14 -8.89 -1.61
C LEU A 165 5.41 -8.44 -0.89
N GLY A 166 5.86 -7.20 -1.14
CA GLY A 166 7.01 -6.63 -0.45
C GLY A 166 6.79 -6.42 1.05
N TYR A 167 5.55 -6.18 1.49
CA TYR A 167 5.22 -6.08 2.91
C TYR A 167 5.17 -7.47 3.58
N ALA A 168 4.73 -8.50 2.84
CA ALA A 168 4.82 -9.89 3.28
C ALA A 168 6.29 -10.26 3.57
N ASP A 169 7.19 -9.98 2.64
CA ASP A 169 8.64 -10.20 2.83
C ASP A 169 9.20 -9.44 4.03
N PHE A 170 8.87 -8.16 4.12
CA PHE A 170 9.43 -7.27 5.14
C PHE A 170 8.97 -7.60 6.57
N ARG A 171 7.72 -8.05 6.75
CA ARG A 171 7.13 -8.19 8.10
C ARG A 171 6.80 -9.61 8.51
N PHE A 172 6.68 -10.52 7.57
CA PHE A 172 6.23 -11.88 7.84
C PHE A 172 7.29 -12.92 7.46
N GLY A 173 8.47 -12.45 7.03
CA GLY A 173 9.62 -13.30 6.75
C GLY A 173 9.29 -14.39 5.73
N ASP A 174 9.65 -15.61 6.06
CA ASP A 174 9.41 -16.77 5.21
C ASP A 174 7.99 -17.32 5.40
N CYS A 175 6.99 -16.54 4.96
CA CYS A 175 5.59 -16.97 5.01
C CYS A 175 5.20 -17.92 3.84
N GLY A 176 6.13 -18.29 2.95
CA GLY A 176 5.93 -19.27 1.89
C GLY A 176 5.07 -18.81 0.72
N TRP A 177 4.82 -17.50 0.56
CA TRP A 177 3.95 -17.03 -0.52
C TRP A 177 4.52 -17.31 -1.93
N ARG A 178 5.84 -17.33 -2.08
CA ARG A 178 6.50 -17.58 -3.39
C ARG A 178 6.29 -18.99 -3.90
N GLU A 179 6.34 -19.94 -3.00
CA GLU A 179 6.10 -21.37 -3.29
C GLU A 179 4.62 -21.63 -3.54
N ALA A 180 3.74 -21.01 -2.76
CA ALA A 180 2.30 -21.15 -2.90
C ALA A 180 1.74 -20.44 -4.16
N TYR A 181 2.37 -19.33 -4.58
CA TYR A 181 1.86 -18.47 -5.65
C TYR A 181 2.92 -18.17 -6.72
N PRO A 182 3.27 -19.14 -7.57
CA PRO A 182 4.37 -18.99 -8.55
C PRO A 182 4.14 -17.89 -9.58
N ASN A 183 2.90 -17.59 -9.96
CA ASN A 183 2.62 -16.48 -10.90
C ASN A 183 2.85 -15.10 -10.22
N LEU A 184 2.54 -14.97 -8.94
CA LEU A 184 2.89 -13.78 -8.17
C LEU A 184 4.39 -13.63 -7.98
N LYS A 185 5.12 -14.73 -7.81
CA LYS A 185 6.59 -14.72 -7.76
C LYS A 185 7.17 -14.15 -9.05
N ALA A 186 6.78 -14.71 -10.20
CA ALA A 186 7.25 -14.23 -11.50
C ALA A 186 6.86 -12.76 -11.76
N PHE A 187 5.64 -12.37 -11.38
CA PHE A 187 5.18 -10.98 -11.43
C PHE A 187 6.05 -10.07 -10.57
N HIS A 188 6.30 -10.43 -9.31
CA HIS A 188 7.10 -9.63 -8.38
C HIS A 188 8.55 -9.45 -8.90
N GLU A 189 9.19 -10.53 -9.37
CA GLU A 189 10.54 -10.49 -9.95
C GLU A 189 10.61 -9.53 -11.15
N ARG A 190 9.61 -9.56 -12.06
CA ARG A 190 9.52 -8.64 -13.18
C ARG A 190 9.33 -7.20 -12.71
N MET A 191 8.44 -6.97 -11.75
CA MET A 191 8.16 -5.63 -11.23
C MET A 191 9.36 -5.02 -10.52
N MET A 192 10.19 -5.82 -9.87
CA MET A 192 11.44 -5.38 -9.21
C MET A 192 12.48 -4.83 -10.19
N GLN A 193 12.33 -5.04 -11.51
CA GLN A 193 13.18 -4.41 -12.52
C GLN A 193 12.85 -2.93 -12.74
N ARG A 194 11.64 -2.48 -12.31
CA ARG A 194 11.26 -1.06 -12.41
C ARG A 194 11.97 -0.26 -11.33
N GLU A 195 12.55 0.87 -11.73
CA GLU A 195 13.29 1.73 -10.81
C GLU A 195 12.41 2.22 -9.64
N SER A 196 11.17 2.64 -9.92
CA SER A 196 10.20 3.11 -8.93
C SER A 196 9.95 2.09 -7.81
N ILE A 197 9.89 0.81 -8.17
CA ILE A 197 9.69 -0.30 -7.23
C ILE A 197 10.97 -0.55 -6.44
N ARG A 198 12.13 -0.59 -7.13
CA ARG A 198 13.42 -0.90 -6.54
C ARG A 198 13.87 0.12 -5.50
N ILE A 199 13.74 1.44 -5.81
CA ILE A 199 14.17 2.52 -4.90
C ILE A 199 13.18 2.79 -3.76
N SER A 200 11.99 2.18 -3.80
CA SER A 200 10.95 2.34 -2.79
C SER A 200 10.87 1.18 -1.79
N VAL A 201 11.75 0.20 -1.87
CA VAL A 201 11.78 -0.95 -0.94
C VAL A 201 11.93 -0.44 0.49
N PRO A 202 11.19 -1.02 1.46
CA PRO A 202 11.37 -0.68 2.87
C PRO A 202 12.82 -0.89 3.31
N PRO A 203 13.33 -0.10 4.26
CA PRO A 203 14.66 -0.32 4.82
C PRO A 203 14.73 -1.71 5.47
N THR A 204 15.90 -2.34 5.41
CA THR A 204 16.15 -3.59 6.15
C THR A 204 15.80 -3.41 7.62
N ALA A 205 15.07 -4.36 8.20
CA ALA A 205 14.62 -4.33 9.59
C ALA A 205 15.78 -4.46 10.58
#